data_b3019e2660566f1482feb44c027fe64c
#
_entry.id   b3019e2660566f1482feb44c027fe64c
#
_cell.length_a   1.000
_cell.length_b   1.000
_cell.length_c   1.000
_cell.angle_alpha   90.00
_cell.angle_beta   90.00
_cell.angle_gamma   90.00
#
_symmetry.space_group_name_H-M   'P 1'
#
loop_
_entity.id
_entity.type
_entity.pdbx_description
1 polymer ?
#
loop_
_entity_poly.entity_id
_entity_poly.type
_entity_poly.pdbx_seq_one_letter_code
_entity_poly.pdbx_strand_id
1 'polypeptide(L)'
;MVNHKHEKGVENVLILQGGGSLGAFACGVFKAFAKKNIKFDIIAGTSIGGINGAIAAGSKNDKPEKDLEDFWLDLAQSSYNIIPDIFTFDFDYKKHQTKLRRSPAASLNAAFFGVPNFFIPRWFNFNISNLSPSHLNEYVQPPWKWTYMYDNSIIRNTIEKYIDFKKLSPKAQQIDPDSNNSNNNGNGNTRLMITAVDVLTAEPLIFDSYKKPIEMKHLLATIGYPQYGFPWVEVSDGTFAWDGSLLSNTPIREVMVASPSKNKNIFVVENYPKKIEKLPANMSEVMSRAKDIMFSDKTQSLEKMSRLITRHVNLIESLYDIFEQSEKSKLNKDKIDYITKEHSILVEKHGAKILKINRITRINPEMPYPLQNADFSIDTIKELIKQGESKALDYLK
;
A
#
# COMPACT_ATOMS: atom_id res chain seq x y z
N MET A 1 -46.67 -5.15 3.32
CA MET A 1 -45.51 -5.31 4.20
C MET A 1 -44.30 -4.85 3.41
N VAL A 2 -43.69 -3.74 3.84
CA VAL A 2 -42.53 -3.19 3.15
C VAL A 2 -41.33 -4.11 3.43
N ASN A 3 -40.90 -4.87 2.43
CA ASN A 3 -39.69 -5.67 2.54
C ASN A 3 -38.50 -4.72 2.80
N HIS A 4 -37.97 -4.79 4.01
CA HIS A 4 -36.65 -4.21 4.31
C HIS A 4 -35.63 -4.92 3.41
N LYS A 5 -35.32 -4.31 2.23
CA LYS A 5 -34.08 -4.64 1.50
C LYS A 5 -32.96 -4.47 2.53
N HIS A 6 -32.28 -5.54 2.86
CA HIS A 6 -31.03 -5.45 3.64
C HIS A 6 -30.05 -4.62 2.80
N GLU A 7 -29.97 -3.30 3.08
CA GLU A 7 -28.92 -2.48 2.49
C GLU A 7 -27.57 -3.09 2.90
N LYS A 8 -26.82 -3.54 1.91
CA LYS A 8 -25.45 -4.03 2.14
C LYS A 8 -24.63 -2.90 2.75
N GLY A 9 -24.04 -3.14 3.90
CA GLY A 9 -23.13 -2.18 4.53
C GLY A 9 -22.05 -1.71 3.53
N VAL A 10 -21.61 -0.47 3.68
CA VAL A 10 -20.54 0.15 2.87
C VAL A 10 -19.27 0.17 3.67
N GLU A 11 -18.18 -0.37 3.12
CA GLU A 11 -16.84 -0.27 3.69
C GLU A 11 -16.04 0.86 3.00
N ASN A 12 -15.47 1.74 3.81
CA ASN A 12 -14.48 2.71 3.35
C ASN A 12 -13.11 2.04 3.27
N VAL A 13 -12.52 2.07 2.09
CA VAL A 13 -11.25 1.39 1.78
C VAL A 13 -10.19 2.41 1.40
N LEU A 14 -9.03 2.34 2.06
CA LEU A 14 -7.85 3.11 1.70
C LEU A 14 -6.83 2.21 1.01
N ILE A 15 -6.47 2.54 -0.22
CA ILE A 15 -5.45 1.85 -1.01
C ILE A 15 -4.19 2.73 -1.06
N LEU A 16 -3.05 2.17 -0.65
CA LEU A 16 -1.77 2.85 -0.59
C LEU A 16 -0.77 2.21 -1.55
N GLN A 17 -0.37 2.94 -2.57
CA GLN A 17 0.64 2.48 -3.53
C GLN A 17 2.04 2.43 -2.89
N GLY A 18 2.86 1.50 -3.39
CA GLY A 18 4.30 1.49 -3.16
C GLY A 18 5.01 2.68 -3.82
N GLY A 19 6.30 2.83 -3.56
CA GLY A 19 7.07 3.90 -4.17
C GLY A 19 8.28 4.41 -3.38
N GLY A 20 8.82 3.64 -2.44
CA GLY A 20 9.96 4.07 -1.62
C GLY A 20 9.66 5.38 -0.89
N SER A 21 10.56 6.37 -0.98
CA SER A 21 10.40 7.67 -0.33
C SER A 21 9.14 8.44 -0.75
N LEU A 22 8.59 8.16 -1.95
CA LEU A 22 7.35 8.78 -2.42
C LEU A 22 6.14 8.43 -1.52
N GLY A 23 6.24 7.36 -0.74
CA GLY A 23 5.22 6.98 0.26
C GLY A 23 4.98 8.02 1.34
N ALA A 24 5.88 8.99 1.54
CA ALA A 24 5.67 10.14 2.42
C ALA A 24 4.47 11.01 1.99
N PHE A 25 4.12 11.00 0.70
CA PHE A 25 2.90 11.64 0.20
C PHE A 25 1.64 11.04 0.85
N ALA A 26 1.60 9.72 1.02
CA ALA A 26 0.48 9.04 1.66
C ALA A 26 0.34 9.41 3.15
N CYS A 27 1.44 9.70 3.85
CA CYS A 27 1.40 10.24 5.21
C CYS A 27 0.61 11.57 5.24
N GLY A 28 0.91 12.49 4.33
CA GLY A 28 0.18 13.78 4.23
C GLY A 28 -1.31 13.58 3.93
N VAL A 29 -1.64 12.68 3.01
CA VAL A 29 -3.04 12.34 2.70
C VAL A 29 -3.75 11.78 3.93
N PHE A 30 -3.11 10.89 4.68
CA PHE A 30 -3.68 10.31 5.89
C PHE A 30 -3.90 11.37 6.99
N LYS A 31 -2.98 12.34 7.15
CA LYS A 31 -3.16 13.49 8.04
C LYS A 31 -4.43 14.31 7.69
N ALA A 32 -4.68 14.53 6.41
CA ALA A 32 -5.90 15.23 5.96
C ALA A 32 -7.18 14.43 6.30
N PHE A 33 -7.16 13.11 6.09
CA PHE A 33 -8.27 12.24 6.48
C PHE A 33 -8.52 12.26 7.99
N ALA A 34 -7.46 12.20 8.80
CA ALA A 34 -7.56 12.30 10.25
C ALA A 34 -8.18 13.64 10.70
N LYS A 35 -7.76 14.78 10.10
CA LYS A 35 -8.34 16.11 10.36
C LYS A 35 -9.83 16.20 10.02
N LYS A 36 -10.31 15.40 9.05
CA LYS A 36 -11.72 15.34 8.63
C LYS A 36 -12.49 14.19 9.30
N ASN A 37 -11.88 13.50 10.28
CA ASN A 37 -12.47 12.34 10.97
C ASN A 37 -12.94 11.23 10.02
N ILE A 38 -12.26 11.05 8.86
CA ILE A 38 -12.56 9.98 7.92
C ILE A 38 -11.87 8.71 8.42
N LYS A 39 -12.66 7.68 8.70
CA LYS A 39 -12.20 6.36 9.15
C LYS A 39 -12.28 5.35 8.01
N PHE A 40 -11.40 4.37 8.04
CA PHE A 40 -11.33 3.30 7.06
C PHE A 40 -11.56 1.95 7.73
N ASP A 41 -12.44 1.15 7.12
CA ASP A 41 -12.71 -0.24 7.54
C ASP A 41 -11.57 -1.15 7.07
N ILE A 42 -11.03 -0.88 5.87
CA ILE A 42 -9.93 -1.63 5.27
C ILE A 42 -8.84 -0.65 4.81
N ILE A 43 -7.59 -0.95 5.16
CA ILE A 43 -6.40 -0.34 4.56
C ILE A 43 -5.65 -1.44 3.83
N ALA A 44 -5.38 -1.23 2.55
CA ALA A 44 -4.59 -2.16 1.75
C ALA A 44 -3.40 -1.44 1.11
N GLY A 45 -2.22 -2.05 1.19
CA GLY A 45 -1.01 -1.43 0.69
C GLY A 45 -0.01 -2.42 0.11
N THR A 46 0.80 -1.91 -0.81
CA THR A 46 1.91 -2.62 -1.46
C THR A 46 3.21 -1.90 -1.16
N SER A 47 4.29 -2.65 -0.91
CA SER A 47 5.60 -2.06 -0.63
C SER A 47 5.56 -1.10 0.57
N ILE A 48 6.14 0.08 0.45
CA ILE A 48 6.07 1.14 1.48
C ILE A 48 4.62 1.54 1.82
N GLY A 49 3.68 1.36 0.88
CA GLY A 49 2.25 1.52 1.15
C GLY A 49 1.73 0.52 2.18
N GLY A 50 2.27 -0.71 2.20
CA GLY A 50 2.01 -1.71 3.24
C GLY A 50 2.54 -1.28 4.61
N ILE A 51 3.73 -0.68 4.67
CA ILE A 51 4.29 -0.10 5.91
C ILE A 51 3.41 1.05 6.42
N ASN A 52 3.08 2.01 5.55
CA ASN A 52 2.17 3.10 5.91
C ASN A 52 0.83 2.58 6.44
N GLY A 53 0.26 1.57 5.76
CA GLY A 53 -0.98 0.92 6.18
C GLY A 53 -0.85 0.23 7.54
N ALA A 54 0.28 -0.44 7.80
CA ALA A 54 0.54 -1.10 9.08
C ALA A 54 0.67 -0.10 10.24
N ILE A 55 1.34 1.04 10.02
CA ILE A 55 1.41 2.12 11.02
C ILE A 55 0.02 2.72 11.24
N ALA A 56 -0.74 2.97 10.16
CA ALA A 56 -2.07 3.56 10.26
C ALA A 56 -3.07 2.66 11.00
N ALA A 57 -3.03 1.33 10.75
CA ALA A 57 -3.95 0.37 11.36
C ALA A 57 -3.49 -0.13 12.74
N GLY A 58 -2.17 -0.16 12.99
CA GLY A 58 -1.55 -0.66 14.21
C GLY A 58 -0.80 0.39 15.01
N SER A 59 -1.18 1.68 14.92
CA SER A 59 -0.51 2.79 15.61
C SER A 59 -0.28 2.47 17.09
N LYS A 60 0.97 2.61 17.53
CA LYS A 60 1.38 2.28 18.90
C LYS A 60 0.88 3.30 19.91
N ASN A 61 0.80 4.56 19.49
CA ASN A 61 0.43 5.69 20.35
C ASN A 61 -1.03 6.14 20.18
N ASP A 62 -1.86 5.37 19.45
CA ASP A 62 -3.25 5.71 19.09
C ASP A 62 -3.42 7.06 18.37
N LYS A 63 -2.34 7.52 17.73
CA LYS A 63 -2.26 8.73 16.90
C LYS A 63 -1.58 8.39 15.57
N PRO A 64 -2.28 7.65 14.70
CA PRO A 64 -1.67 7.08 13.49
C PRO A 64 -1.11 8.15 12.53
N GLU A 65 -1.73 9.33 12.47
CA GLU A 65 -1.24 10.46 11.68
C GLU A 65 0.10 11.00 12.18
N LYS A 66 0.31 10.95 13.50
CA LYS A 66 1.57 11.36 14.12
C LYS A 66 2.62 10.28 14.01
N ASP A 67 2.29 9.03 14.29
CA ASP A 67 3.21 7.89 14.17
C ASP A 67 3.73 7.77 12.72
N LEU A 68 2.88 8.01 11.71
CA LEU A 68 3.29 8.06 10.31
C LEU A 68 4.27 9.21 10.04
N GLU A 69 4.00 10.41 10.54
CA GLU A 69 4.88 11.56 10.34
C GLU A 69 6.23 11.33 11.01
N ASP A 70 6.23 10.88 12.27
CA ASP A 70 7.44 10.60 13.03
C ASP A 70 8.28 9.49 12.37
N PHE A 71 7.65 8.43 11.84
CA PHE A 71 8.32 7.39 11.04
C PHE A 71 9.06 7.97 9.83
N TRP A 72 8.38 8.81 9.04
CA TRP A 72 8.99 9.42 7.86
C TRP A 72 10.12 10.39 8.20
N LEU A 73 9.99 11.13 9.31
CA LEU A 73 11.04 12.01 9.78
C LEU A 73 12.24 11.24 10.34
N ASP A 74 12.03 10.10 11.02
CA ASP A 74 13.11 9.21 11.46
C ASP A 74 13.93 8.67 10.26
N LEU A 75 13.27 8.27 9.17
CA LEU A 75 13.96 7.84 7.96
C LEU A 75 14.75 8.99 7.32
N ALA A 76 14.15 10.18 7.27
CA ALA A 76 14.78 11.35 6.66
C ALA A 76 16.01 11.85 7.44
N GLN A 77 15.94 11.85 8.78
CA GLN A 77 17.05 12.30 9.63
C GLN A 77 18.24 11.34 9.59
N SER A 78 18.01 10.06 9.29
CA SER A 78 19.06 9.06 9.19
C SER A 78 19.79 9.05 7.86
N SER A 79 19.31 9.79 6.85
CA SER A 79 19.91 9.75 5.51
C SER A 79 21.28 10.45 5.47
N TYR A 80 22.22 9.85 4.75
CA TYR A 80 23.57 10.41 4.56
C TYR A 80 23.61 11.54 3.54
N ASN A 81 24.44 12.56 3.80
CA ASN A 81 24.73 13.65 2.86
C ASN A 81 26.23 13.69 2.56
N ILE A 82 26.79 12.60 2.03
CA ILE A 82 28.22 12.43 1.76
C ILE A 82 28.59 12.93 0.37
N ILE A 83 27.73 12.68 -0.63
CA ILE A 83 27.97 13.15 -2.01
C ILE A 83 27.58 14.63 -2.07
N PRO A 84 28.55 15.52 -2.37
CA PRO A 84 28.26 16.95 -2.54
C PRO A 84 27.31 17.21 -3.72
N ASP A 85 26.50 18.23 -3.61
CA ASP A 85 25.60 18.70 -4.69
C ASP A 85 26.33 19.06 -6.00
N ILE A 86 27.64 19.29 -5.94
CA ILE A 86 28.51 19.67 -7.05
C ILE A 86 28.59 18.56 -8.14
N PHE A 87 28.40 17.31 -7.77
CA PHE A 87 28.44 16.16 -8.73
C PHE A 87 27.15 15.98 -9.53
N THR A 88 26.11 16.73 -9.24
CA THR A 88 24.90 16.75 -10.08
C THR A 88 25.15 17.75 -11.24
N PHE A 89 25.59 17.21 -12.39
CA PHE A 89 25.87 17.98 -13.59
C PHE A 89 24.63 18.74 -14.07
N ASP A 90 24.59 20.05 -13.82
CA ASP A 90 23.65 20.95 -14.44
C ASP A 90 24.41 22.14 -15.04
N PHE A 91 24.35 22.27 -16.38
CA PHE A 91 25.06 23.31 -17.14
C PHE A 91 24.40 24.70 -17.07
N ASP A 92 23.25 24.86 -16.41
CA ASP A 92 22.55 26.14 -16.35
C ASP A 92 22.60 26.76 -14.95
N TYR A 93 23.76 27.38 -14.67
CA TYR A 93 24.16 27.85 -13.34
C TYR A 93 23.42 29.08 -12.79
N LYS A 94 22.58 29.77 -13.56
CA LYS A 94 22.15 31.13 -13.19
C LYS A 94 20.66 31.36 -12.87
N LYS A 95 19.73 30.41 -13.08
CA LYS A 95 18.29 30.77 -13.04
C LYS A 95 17.41 30.07 -12.00
N HIS A 96 17.79 28.95 -11.43
CA HIS A 96 16.95 28.27 -10.44
C HIS A 96 17.71 27.82 -9.20
N GLN A 97 17.62 28.65 -8.16
CA GLN A 97 18.30 28.44 -6.89
C GLN A 97 17.72 27.25 -6.09
N THR A 98 18.62 26.34 -5.70
CA THR A 98 18.74 25.58 -4.44
C THR A 98 17.88 24.36 -4.20
N LYS A 99 16.57 24.27 -4.48
CA LYS A 99 15.74 23.08 -4.14
C LYS A 99 15.88 21.90 -5.14
N LEU A 100 16.00 22.19 -6.44
CA LEU A 100 16.03 21.19 -7.51
C LEU A 100 17.34 20.38 -7.60
N ARG A 101 18.43 20.86 -7.01
CA ARG A 101 19.76 20.23 -7.09
C ARG A 101 20.02 19.17 -6.02
N ARG A 102 19.38 19.28 -4.87
CA ARG A 102 19.64 18.39 -3.71
C ARG A 102 19.07 17.00 -3.88
N SER A 103 17.96 16.88 -4.57
CA SER A 103 17.21 15.65 -4.68
C SER A 103 17.95 14.52 -5.44
N PRO A 104 18.58 14.73 -6.60
CA PRO A 104 19.39 13.70 -7.25
C PRO A 104 20.63 13.27 -6.45
N ALA A 105 21.31 14.21 -5.76
CA ALA A 105 22.43 13.88 -4.89
C ALA A 105 21.98 13.06 -3.67
N ALA A 106 20.86 13.39 -3.06
CA ALA A 106 20.29 12.64 -1.95
C ALA A 106 19.91 11.20 -2.36
N SER A 107 19.36 11.03 -3.57
CA SER A 107 19.05 9.70 -4.12
C SER A 107 20.31 8.87 -4.38
N LEU A 108 21.37 9.49 -4.89
CA LEU A 108 22.67 8.82 -5.07
C LEU A 108 23.29 8.46 -3.71
N ASN A 109 23.23 9.36 -2.73
CA ASN A 109 23.67 9.07 -1.35
C ASN A 109 22.94 7.84 -0.80
N ALA A 110 21.62 7.77 -0.94
CA ALA A 110 20.84 6.61 -0.50
C ALA A 110 21.22 5.34 -1.27
N ALA A 111 21.47 5.41 -2.58
CA ALA A 111 21.89 4.26 -3.38
C ALA A 111 23.28 3.75 -2.98
N PHE A 112 24.25 4.63 -2.72
CA PHE A 112 25.63 4.22 -2.41
C PHE A 112 25.84 3.88 -0.93
N PHE A 113 25.20 4.61 -0.01
CA PHE A 113 25.46 4.51 1.42
C PHE A 113 24.27 3.94 2.21
N GLY A 114 23.10 3.78 1.56
CA GLY A 114 21.87 3.34 2.20
C GLY A 114 21.15 4.46 2.96
N VAL A 115 20.13 4.05 3.69
CA VAL A 115 19.37 4.87 4.66
C VAL A 115 19.40 4.11 5.98
N PRO A 116 20.20 4.53 6.99
CA PRO A 116 20.56 3.74 8.15
C PRO A 116 19.39 3.17 8.96
N ASN A 117 18.24 3.84 8.98
CA ASN A 117 17.03 3.36 9.65
C ASN A 117 16.10 2.55 8.73
N PHE A 118 16.53 2.30 7.48
CA PHE A 118 15.74 1.57 6.49
C PHE A 118 16.50 0.42 5.84
N PHE A 119 17.66 0.69 5.18
CA PHE A 119 18.47 -0.32 4.52
C PHE A 119 19.95 0.09 4.45
N ILE A 120 20.84 -0.90 4.42
CA ILE A 120 22.28 -0.69 4.29
C ILE A 120 22.80 -1.54 3.12
N PRO A 121 23.70 -0.99 2.26
CA PRO A 121 24.38 -1.77 1.23
C PRO A 121 25.28 -2.85 1.83
N ARG A 122 25.33 -4.04 1.23
CA ARG A 122 26.22 -5.12 1.67
C ARG A 122 27.68 -4.73 1.70
N TRP A 123 28.13 -3.94 0.73
CA TRP A 123 29.53 -3.47 0.67
C TRP A 123 29.89 -2.46 1.75
N PHE A 124 28.93 -1.91 2.47
CA PHE A 124 29.15 -0.95 3.55
C PHE A 124 29.05 -1.57 4.96
N ASN A 125 28.51 -2.78 5.06
CA ASN A 125 28.27 -3.44 6.33
C ASN A 125 29.48 -4.30 6.74
N PHE A 126 30.59 -3.66 7.15
CA PHE A 126 31.77 -4.35 7.68
C PHE A 126 31.68 -4.71 9.18
N ASN A 127 30.50 -4.64 9.77
CA ASN A 127 30.34 -4.94 11.20
C ASN A 127 30.23 -6.44 11.43
N ILE A 128 31.38 -7.12 11.36
CA ILE A 128 31.55 -8.57 11.58
C ILE A 128 31.05 -9.05 12.95
N SER A 129 30.97 -8.14 13.94
CA SER A 129 30.60 -8.46 15.31
C SER A 129 29.14 -8.88 15.52
N ASN A 130 28.24 -8.60 14.59
CA ASN A 130 26.81 -8.92 14.67
C ASN A 130 26.38 -10.06 13.75
N LEU A 131 27.33 -10.70 13.04
CA LEU A 131 27.03 -11.79 12.12
C LEU A 131 26.96 -13.11 12.89
N SER A 132 25.81 -13.77 12.81
CA SER A 132 25.73 -15.17 13.23
C SER A 132 26.61 -16.05 12.31
N PRO A 133 27.16 -17.17 12.82
CA PRO A 133 27.99 -18.06 12.00
C PRO A 133 27.33 -18.57 10.71
N SER A 134 26.00 -18.65 10.68
CA SER A 134 25.22 -19.03 9.50
C SER A 134 25.23 -17.95 8.41
N HIS A 135 25.32 -16.66 8.76
CA HIS A 135 25.37 -15.54 7.82
C HIS A 135 26.79 -15.22 7.35
N LEU A 136 27.82 -15.63 8.10
CA LEU A 136 29.23 -15.42 7.69
C LEU A 136 29.52 -15.99 6.31
N ASN A 137 28.99 -17.17 5.98
CA ASN A 137 29.17 -17.79 4.67
C ASN A 137 28.53 -16.99 3.52
N GLU A 138 27.45 -16.28 3.77
CA GLU A 138 26.82 -15.42 2.75
C GLU A 138 27.62 -14.12 2.50
N TYR A 139 28.17 -13.51 3.57
CA TYR A 139 28.95 -12.28 3.45
C TYR A 139 30.33 -12.46 2.82
N VAL A 140 30.93 -13.64 2.97
CA VAL A 140 32.25 -13.97 2.38
C VAL A 140 32.14 -14.37 0.91
N GLN A 141 30.94 -14.56 0.37
CA GLN A 141 30.75 -14.92 -1.03
C GLN A 141 31.13 -13.76 -1.96
N PRO A 142 31.76 -14.05 -3.11
CA PRO A 142 32.09 -13.04 -4.09
C PRO A 142 30.82 -12.37 -4.68
N PRO A 143 30.87 -11.10 -5.08
CA PRO A 143 29.68 -10.32 -5.49
C PRO A 143 28.81 -10.97 -6.56
N TRP A 144 29.39 -11.78 -7.46
CA TRP A 144 28.61 -12.49 -8.51
C TRP A 144 27.75 -13.65 -8.01
N LYS A 145 27.89 -14.02 -6.73
CA LYS A 145 27.01 -14.98 -6.06
C LYS A 145 25.95 -14.34 -5.16
N TRP A 146 25.95 -13.02 -5.06
CA TRP A 146 24.98 -12.31 -4.24
C TRP A 146 23.60 -12.40 -4.83
N THR A 147 22.60 -12.70 -3.99
CA THR A 147 21.18 -12.73 -4.33
C THR A 147 20.49 -11.41 -4.00
N TYR A 148 21.17 -10.50 -3.29
CA TYR A 148 20.69 -9.15 -2.94
C TYR A 148 21.88 -8.22 -2.73
N MET A 149 21.64 -6.91 -2.84
CA MET A 149 22.64 -5.85 -2.68
C MET A 149 22.42 -5.03 -1.40
N TYR A 150 21.21 -4.94 -0.90
CA TYR A 150 20.87 -4.15 0.27
C TYR A 150 20.20 -5.02 1.33
N ASP A 151 20.63 -4.88 2.58
CA ASP A 151 20.00 -5.48 3.74
C ASP A 151 18.96 -4.50 4.31
N ASN A 152 17.69 -4.88 4.27
CA ASN A 152 16.57 -4.13 4.81
C ASN A 152 16.09 -4.64 6.17
N SER A 153 16.83 -5.54 6.81
CA SER A 153 16.46 -6.06 8.14
C SER A 153 16.48 -4.99 9.23
N ILE A 154 17.28 -3.94 9.05
CA ILE A 154 17.46 -2.83 9.98
C ILE A 154 16.18 -2.04 10.24
N ILE A 155 15.28 -1.96 9.24
CA ILE A 155 14.00 -1.26 9.40
C ILE A 155 13.13 -1.85 10.52
N ARG A 156 13.40 -3.09 10.96
CA ARG A 156 12.69 -3.73 12.09
C ARG A 156 12.64 -2.82 13.31
N ASN A 157 13.80 -2.30 13.71
CA ASN A 157 13.91 -1.44 14.88
C ASN A 157 13.11 -0.14 14.72
N THR A 158 13.02 0.37 13.50
CA THR A 158 12.24 1.58 13.19
C THR A 158 10.74 1.29 13.22
N ILE A 159 10.32 0.20 12.59
CA ILE A 159 8.91 -0.22 12.55
C ILE A 159 8.37 -0.50 13.96
N GLU A 160 9.14 -1.18 14.81
CA GLU A 160 8.73 -1.54 16.18
C GLU A 160 8.49 -0.32 17.09
N LYS A 161 9.02 0.87 16.74
CA LYS A 161 8.72 2.11 17.46
C LYS A 161 7.28 2.57 17.25
N TYR A 162 6.71 2.29 16.07
CA TYR A 162 5.46 2.90 15.61
C TYR A 162 4.29 1.92 15.49
N ILE A 163 4.56 0.59 15.47
CA ILE A 163 3.53 -0.44 15.28
C ILE A 163 3.37 -1.30 16.53
N ASP A 164 2.13 -1.43 16.99
CA ASP A 164 1.68 -2.48 17.90
C ASP A 164 1.09 -3.64 17.08
N PHE A 165 1.89 -4.69 16.87
CA PHE A 165 1.47 -5.87 16.11
C PHE A 165 0.29 -6.63 16.71
N LYS A 166 0.00 -6.44 18.02
CA LYS A 166 -1.19 -7.05 18.65
C LYS A 166 -2.48 -6.50 18.05
N LYS A 167 -2.50 -5.24 17.65
CA LYS A 167 -3.64 -4.61 16.96
C LYS A 167 -3.88 -5.16 15.56
N LEU A 168 -2.86 -5.79 14.94
CA LEU A 168 -2.87 -6.35 13.59
C LEU A 168 -3.11 -7.86 13.61
N SER A 169 -4.02 -8.34 14.44
CA SER A 169 -4.33 -9.76 14.59
C SER A 169 -5.84 -10.02 14.64
N PRO A 170 -6.31 -11.22 14.25
CA PRO A 170 -7.72 -11.57 14.32
C PRO A 170 -8.30 -11.45 15.75
N LYS A 171 -7.50 -11.71 16.78
CA LYS A 171 -7.93 -11.61 18.19
C LYS A 171 -8.26 -10.17 18.61
N ALA A 172 -7.55 -9.19 18.05
CA ALA A 172 -7.79 -7.79 18.35
C ALA A 172 -9.08 -7.25 17.71
N GLN A 173 -9.71 -8.06 16.84
CA GLN A 173 -10.85 -7.65 16.03
C GLN A 173 -12.15 -8.36 16.42
N GLN A 174 -12.06 -9.30 17.37
CA GLN A 174 -13.25 -9.88 18.01
C GLN A 174 -13.80 -8.85 19.00
N ILE A 175 -14.91 -8.23 18.62
CA ILE A 175 -15.73 -7.47 19.55
C ILE A 175 -16.22 -8.50 20.57
N ASP A 176 -15.87 -8.34 21.85
CA ASP A 176 -16.44 -9.12 22.93
C ASP A 176 -17.94 -8.82 22.98
N PRO A 177 -18.82 -9.77 22.63
CA PRO A 177 -20.26 -9.51 22.59
C PRO A 177 -20.84 -9.23 23.98
N ASP A 178 -20.09 -9.56 25.05
CA ASP A 178 -20.52 -9.35 26.46
C ASP A 178 -19.98 -8.05 27.07
N SER A 179 -19.21 -7.24 26.36
CA SER A 179 -18.78 -5.95 26.86
C SER A 179 -19.96 -4.94 26.80
N ASN A 180 -20.73 -4.87 27.86
CA ASN A 180 -21.75 -3.81 28.12
C ASN A 180 -21.14 -2.39 28.22
N ASN A 181 -19.97 -2.17 27.65
CA ASN A 181 -19.30 -0.87 27.65
C ASN A 181 -19.77 -0.09 26.43
N SER A 182 -20.91 0.58 26.55
CA SER A 182 -21.53 1.50 25.59
C SER A 182 -20.63 2.73 25.24
N ASN A 183 -19.39 2.76 25.70
CA ASN A 183 -18.36 3.74 25.35
C ASN A 183 -17.41 3.28 24.24
N ASN A 184 -17.65 2.13 23.61
CA ASN A 184 -16.95 1.76 22.38
C ASN A 184 -17.45 2.62 21.21
N ASN A 185 -16.96 3.85 21.16
CA ASN A 185 -17.01 4.71 19.99
C ASN A 185 -16.36 3.99 18.79
N GLY A 186 -17.10 3.11 18.12
CA GLY A 186 -16.87 2.64 16.76
C GLY A 186 -15.43 2.25 16.33
N ASN A 187 -14.54 1.92 17.26
CA ASN A 187 -13.16 1.53 16.98
C ASN A 187 -13.03 0.01 16.82
N GLY A 188 -13.83 -0.60 15.96
CA GLY A 188 -13.42 -1.87 15.37
C GLY A 188 -12.06 -1.64 14.71
N ASN A 189 -11.04 -2.47 15.04
CA ASN A 189 -9.71 -2.30 14.47
C ASN A 189 -9.78 -2.36 12.95
N THR A 190 -9.15 -1.41 12.28
CA THR A 190 -9.06 -1.36 10.81
C THR A 190 -8.41 -2.64 10.28
N ARG A 191 -9.04 -3.31 9.32
CA ARG A 191 -8.48 -4.47 8.64
C ARG A 191 -7.30 -4.04 7.77
N LEU A 192 -6.15 -4.64 8.01
CA LEU A 192 -4.95 -4.41 7.20
C LEU A 192 -4.75 -5.54 6.20
N MET A 193 -4.50 -5.16 4.95
CA MET A 193 -4.11 -6.10 3.89
C MET A 193 -2.79 -5.65 3.27
N ILE A 194 -1.81 -6.55 3.19
CA ILE A 194 -0.50 -6.29 2.61
C ILE A 194 -0.27 -7.30 1.49
N THR A 195 0.25 -6.82 0.35
CA THR A 195 0.52 -7.68 -0.79
C THR A 195 2.01 -7.98 -0.94
N ALA A 196 2.29 -9.20 -1.35
CA ALA A 196 3.60 -9.69 -1.77
C ALA A 196 3.43 -10.63 -2.96
N VAL A 197 4.51 -11.19 -3.46
CA VAL A 197 4.50 -12.20 -4.52
C VAL A 197 5.39 -13.38 -4.12
N ASP A 198 4.90 -14.59 -4.33
CA ASP A 198 5.69 -15.80 -4.14
C ASP A 198 6.78 -15.89 -5.21
N VAL A 199 8.03 -16.05 -4.76
CA VAL A 199 9.21 -16.08 -5.64
C VAL A 199 9.22 -17.29 -6.57
N LEU A 200 8.72 -18.43 -6.10
CA LEU A 200 8.79 -19.70 -6.82
C LEU A 200 7.62 -19.89 -7.79
N THR A 201 6.43 -19.39 -7.43
CA THR A 201 5.21 -19.61 -8.22
C THR A 201 4.75 -18.39 -8.98
N ALA A 202 5.27 -17.19 -8.67
CA ALA A 202 4.80 -15.89 -9.15
C ALA A 202 3.33 -15.58 -8.79
N GLU A 203 2.76 -16.30 -7.83
CA GLU A 203 1.38 -16.06 -7.37
C GLU A 203 1.32 -14.93 -6.34
N PRO A 204 0.22 -14.14 -6.32
CA PRO A 204 0.05 -13.08 -5.35
C PRO A 204 -0.15 -13.65 -3.94
N LEU A 205 0.58 -13.12 -2.97
CA LEU A 205 0.42 -13.38 -1.56
C LEU A 205 -0.30 -12.18 -0.90
N ILE A 206 -1.34 -12.47 -0.10
CA ILE A 206 -2.11 -11.46 0.61
C ILE A 206 -2.04 -11.77 2.11
N PHE A 207 -1.39 -10.90 2.86
CA PHE A 207 -1.37 -10.96 4.32
C PHE A 207 -2.52 -10.12 4.85
N ASP A 208 -3.46 -10.73 5.54
CA ASP A 208 -4.74 -10.16 5.95
C ASP A 208 -4.91 -10.30 7.46
N SER A 209 -4.94 -9.18 8.17
CA SER A 209 -5.01 -9.12 9.62
C SER A 209 -6.30 -9.76 10.20
N TYR A 210 -7.35 -9.92 9.39
CA TYR A 210 -8.57 -10.63 9.80
C TYR A 210 -8.43 -12.14 9.74
N LYS A 211 -7.51 -12.65 8.92
CA LYS A 211 -7.29 -14.09 8.74
C LYS A 211 -6.16 -14.63 9.61
N LYS A 212 -5.04 -13.90 9.64
CA LYS A 212 -3.84 -14.26 10.41
C LYS A 212 -3.16 -13.01 10.95
N PRO A 213 -2.41 -13.10 12.05
CA PRO A 213 -1.62 -11.98 12.54
C PRO A 213 -0.64 -11.47 11.47
N ILE A 214 -0.56 -10.17 11.33
CA ILE A 214 0.52 -9.55 10.57
C ILE A 214 1.78 -9.56 11.43
N GLU A 215 2.89 -10.00 10.84
CA GLU A 215 4.19 -10.11 11.48
C GLU A 215 5.22 -9.26 10.73
N MET A 216 6.36 -9.00 11.36
CA MET A 216 7.47 -8.26 10.78
C MET A 216 7.93 -8.82 9.43
N LYS A 217 7.97 -10.16 9.28
CA LYS A 217 8.37 -10.81 8.03
C LYS A 217 7.47 -10.44 6.84
N HIS A 218 6.17 -10.20 7.08
CA HIS A 218 5.24 -9.76 6.05
C HIS A 218 5.52 -8.33 5.58
N LEU A 219 5.95 -7.47 6.52
CA LEU A 219 6.37 -6.09 6.22
C LEU A 219 7.70 -6.05 5.47
N LEU A 220 8.65 -6.91 5.83
CA LEU A 220 9.92 -7.03 5.09
C LEU A 220 9.71 -7.60 3.69
N ALA A 221 8.83 -8.58 3.52
CA ALA A 221 8.51 -9.17 2.23
C ALA A 221 7.92 -8.15 1.26
N THR A 222 6.96 -7.34 1.72
CA THR A 222 6.29 -6.35 0.86
C THR A 222 7.22 -5.25 0.35
N ILE A 223 8.34 -4.95 1.06
CA ILE A 223 9.35 -3.96 0.62
C ILE A 223 10.57 -4.60 -0.05
N GLY A 224 10.58 -5.92 -0.21
CA GLY A 224 11.66 -6.68 -0.84
C GLY A 224 11.64 -6.60 -2.36
N TYR A 225 11.87 -5.42 -2.97
CA TYR A 225 11.82 -5.25 -4.43
C TYR A 225 13.15 -5.67 -5.09
N PRO A 226 13.18 -6.79 -5.85
CA PRO A 226 14.43 -7.39 -6.31
C PRO A 226 15.21 -6.53 -7.31
N GLN A 227 14.54 -5.74 -8.17
CA GLN A 227 15.22 -4.86 -9.13
C GLN A 227 15.95 -3.68 -8.45
N TYR A 228 15.63 -3.41 -7.18
CA TYR A 228 16.41 -2.49 -6.34
C TYR A 228 17.43 -3.22 -5.47
N GLY A 229 17.59 -4.53 -5.67
CA GLY A 229 18.58 -5.32 -4.96
C GLY A 229 18.20 -5.72 -3.54
N PHE A 230 16.90 -5.72 -3.19
CA PHE A 230 16.45 -6.21 -1.89
C PHE A 230 16.22 -7.73 -1.88
N PRO A 231 16.44 -8.40 -0.71
CA PRO A 231 16.27 -9.83 -0.59
C PRO A 231 14.82 -10.28 -0.66
N TRP A 232 14.60 -11.56 -0.96
CA TRP A 232 13.36 -12.24 -0.60
C TRP A 232 13.30 -12.51 0.90
N VAL A 233 12.09 -12.75 1.40
CA VAL A 233 11.84 -13.07 2.80
C VAL A 233 11.04 -14.36 2.88
N GLU A 234 11.48 -15.30 3.71
CA GLU A 234 10.67 -16.49 4.04
C GLU A 234 9.51 -16.07 4.97
N VAL A 235 8.28 -16.20 4.47
CA VAL A 235 7.06 -15.76 5.20
C VAL A 235 6.34 -16.94 5.87
N SER A 236 6.52 -18.14 5.36
CA SER A 236 6.10 -19.41 5.97
C SER A 236 7.02 -20.51 5.45
N ASP A 237 6.94 -21.69 6.04
CA ASP A 237 7.78 -22.83 5.68
C ASP A 237 7.78 -23.09 4.16
N GLY A 238 8.94 -22.91 3.52
CA GLY A 238 9.16 -23.05 2.09
C GLY A 238 8.51 -22.00 1.20
N THR A 239 7.89 -20.95 1.75
CA THR A 239 7.29 -19.85 0.96
C THR A 239 8.16 -18.60 1.05
N PHE A 240 8.77 -18.22 -0.08
CA PHE A 240 9.63 -17.05 -0.19
C PHE A 240 8.93 -15.92 -0.94
N ALA A 241 8.97 -14.71 -0.41
CA ALA A 241 8.21 -13.61 -0.93
C ALA A 241 9.07 -12.39 -1.28
N TRP A 242 8.70 -11.73 -2.39
CA TRP A 242 9.14 -10.41 -2.81
C TRP A 242 8.00 -9.40 -2.76
N ASP A 243 8.35 -8.14 -3.02
CA ASP A 243 7.43 -7.00 -3.08
C ASP A 243 6.28 -7.25 -4.07
N GLY A 244 5.04 -7.03 -3.60
CA GLY A 244 3.83 -7.22 -4.40
C GLY A 244 3.72 -6.28 -5.60
N SER A 245 4.49 -5.18 -5.64
CA SER A 245 4.49 -4.26 -6.79
C SER A 245 5.04 -4.87 -8.08
N LEU A 246 5.69 -6.03 -8.01
CA LEU A 246 6.02 -6.84 -9.19
C LEU A 246 4.77 -7.24 -9.99
N LEU A 247 3.65 -7.49 -9.32
CA LEU A 247 2.38 -7.87 -9.95
C LEU A 247 1.40 -6.71 -9.99
N SER A 248 1.18 -6.05 -8.85
CA SER A 248 0.21 -4.95 -8.72
C SER A 248 0.63 -3.96 -7.64
N ASN A 249 0.73 -2.69 -8.03
CA ASN A 249 1.02 -1.60 -7.10
C ASN A 249 -0.25 -1.00 -6.47
N THR A 250 -1.44 -1.47 -6.87
CA THR A 250 -2.75 -0.94 -6.44
C THR A 250 -3.69 -2.10 -6.15
N PRO A 251 -3.74 -2.64 -4.91
CA PRO A 251 -4.41 -3.90 -4.57
C PRO A 251 -5.94 -3.78 -4.41
N ILE A 252 -6.65 -3.20 -5.38
CA ILE A 252 -8.13 -3.10 -5.38
C ILE A 252 -8.76 -4.49 -5.57
N ARG A 253 -8.23 -5.30 -6.49
CA ARG A 253 -8.72 -6.67 -6.75
C ARG A 253 -8.65 -7.52 -5.49
N GLU A 254 -7.55 -7.43 -4.78
CA GLU A 254 -7.26 -8.19 -3.57
C GLU A 254 -8.28 -7.85 -2.47
N VAL A 255 -8.62 -6.56 -2.32
CA VAL A 255 -9.66 -6.11 -1.40
C VAL A 255 -11.04 -6.65 -1.78
N MET A 256 -11.42 -6.59 -3.05
CA MET A 256 -12.70 -7.10 -3.52
C MET A 256 -12.85 -8.60 -3.30
N VAL A 257 -11.78 -9.36 -3.49
CA VAL A 257 -11.75 -10.82 -3.23
C VAL A 257 -11.82 -11.12 -1.73
N ALA A 258 -11.15 -10.33 -0.89
CA ALA A 258 -11.10 -10.57 0.54
C ALA A 258 -12.37 -10.17 1.28
N SER A 259 -13.15 -9.22 0.75
CA SER A 259 -14.41 -8.75 1.33
C SER A 259 -15.49 -8.63 0.24
N PRO A 260 -16.01 -9.78 -0.27
CA PRO A 260 -16.86 -9.81 -1.45
C PRO A 260 -18.33 -9.50 -1.19
N SER A 261 -18.75 -9.34 0.07
CA SER A 261 -20.18 -9.18 0.43
C SER A 261 -20.63 -7.73 0.62
N LYS A 262 -19.73 -6.84 1.08
CA LYS A 262 -20.06 -5.44 1.38
C LYS A 262 -19.65 -4.51 0.25
N ASN A 263 -20.45 -3.48 -0.01
CA ASN A 263 -20.12 -2.45 -1.00
C ASN A 263 -18.88 -1.64 -0.59
N LYS A 264 -18.18 -1.04 -1.55
CA LYS A 264 -16.92 -0.32 -1.30
C LYS A 264 -16.97 1.12 -1.77
N ASN A 265 -16.52 2.02 -0.90
CA ASN A 265 -16.10 3.38 -1.22
C ASN A 265 -14.58 3.41 -1.13
N ILE A 266 -13.88 3.51 -2.26
CA ILE A 266 -12.43 3.31 -2.35
C ILE A 266 -11.74 4.66 -2.50
N PHE A 267 -10.70 4.89 -1.68
CA PHE A 267 -9.74 5.97 -1.80
C PHE A 267 -8.39 5.40 -2.21
N VAL A 268 -7.83 5.86 -3.30
CA VAL A 268 -6.52 5.43 -3.82
C VAL A 268 -5.54 6.57 -3.70
N VAL A 269 -4.45 6.35 -2.98
CA VAL A 269 -3.32 7.27 -2.91
C VAL A 269 -2.27 6.82 -3.92
N GLU A 270 -2.08 7.62 -4.96
CA GLU A 270 -1.24 7.30 -6.11
C GLU A 270 0.09 8.07 -6.04
N ASN A 271 1.20 7.34 -5.96
CA ASN A 271 2.55 7.88 -6.00
C ASN A 271 3.06 8.11 -7.42
N TYR A 272 2.51 7.39 -8.40
CA TYR A 272 2.93 7.42 -9.80
C TYR A 272 1.80 7.95 -10.69
N PRO A 273 1.94 9.15 -11.28
CA PRO A 273 0.89 9.76 -12.08
C PRO A 273 0.69 9.01 -13.40
N LYS A 274 -0.57 8.71 -13.69
CA LYS A 274 -0.95 7.99 -14.93
C LYS A 274 -0.86 8.85 -16.16
N LYS A 275 -1.17 10.14 -16.05
CA LYS A 275 -1.17 11.10 -17.16
C LYS A 275 -0.09 12.14 -16.96
N ILE A 276 0.51 12.56 -18.05
CA ILE A 276 1.40 13.72 -18.12
C ILE A 276 0.91 14.64 -19.25
N GLU A 277 1.22 15.92 -19.20
CA GLU A 277 0.75 16.90 -20.18
C GLU A 277 1.72 17.07 -21.34
N LYS A 278 3.01 16.78 -21.14
CA LYS A 278 4.06 16.97 -22.14
C LYS A 278 4.86 15.68 -22.30
N LEU A 279 5.37 15.45 -23.51
CA LEU A 279 6.30 14.36 -23.77
C LEU A 279 7.62 14.59 -23.04
N PRO A 280 8.31 13.52 -22.57
CA PRO A 280 9.65 13.63 -22.00
C PRO A 280 10.63 14.26 -23.00
N ALA A 281 11.41 15.23 -22.53
CA ALA A 281 12.34 16.01 -23.36
C ALA A 281 13.79 15.49 -23.32
N ASN A 282 14.12 14.62 -22.35
CA ASN A 282 15.46 14.06 -22.17
C ASN A 282 15.37 12.64 -21.59
N MET A 283 16.51 11.91 -21.57
CA MET A 283 16.56 10.53 -21.13
C MET A 283 16.16 10.34 -19.65
N SER A 284 16.46 11.29 -18.77
CA SER A 284 16.05 11.25 -17.36
C SER A 284 14.54 11.25 -17.22
N GLU A 285 13.86 12.12 -17.96
CA GLU A 285 12.39 12.17 -18.00
C GLU A 285 11.77 10.94 -18.65
N VAL A 286 12.41 10.40 -19.73
CA VAL A 286 12.00 9.13 -20.37
C VAL A 286 12.03 7.98 -19.36
N MET A 287 13.12 7.81 -18.64
CA MET A 287 13.27 6.75 -17.63
C MET A 287 12.30 6.94 -16.46
N SER A 288 12.12 8.18 -16.00
CA SER A 288 11.14 8.50 -14.96
C SER A 288 9.70 8.17 -15.43
N ARG A 289 9.37 8.55 -16.68
CA ARG A 289 8.05 8.24 -17.25
C ARG A 289 7.79 6.75 -17.44
N ALA A 290 8.80 6.00 -17.86
CA ALA A 290 8.71 4.55 -17.97
C ALA A 290 8.38 3.92 -16.60
N LYS A 291 9.03 4.40 -15.53
CA LYS A 291 8.75 4.00 -14.15
C LYS A 291 7.32 4.38 -13.72
N ASP A 292 6.87 5.61 -14.01
CA ASP A 292 5.49 6.02 -13.73
C ASP A 292 4.48 5.08 -14.41
N ILE A 293 4.70 4.70 -15.67
CA ILE A 293 3.82 3.77 -16.39
C ILE A 293 3.86 2.38 -15.76
N MET A 294 5.04 1.90 -15.36
CA MET A 294 5.21 0.58 -14.76
C MET A 294 4.42 0.45 -13.44
N PHE A 295 4.49 1.45 -12.58
CA PHE A 295 3.91 1.44 -11.24
C PHE A 295 2.58 2.18 -11.12
N SER A 296 2.14 2.90 -12.17
CA SER A 296 0.83 3.54 -12.15
C SER A 296 -0.30 2.54 -12.02
N ASP A 297 -1.42 3.01 -11.52
CA ASP A 297 -2.62 2.20 -11.41
C ASP A 297 -3.10 1.67 -12.77
N LYS A 298 -3.21 0.34 -12.88
CA LYS A 298 -3.70 -0.38 -14.05
C LYS A 298 -5.16 -0.85 -13.88
N THR A 299 -5.84 -0.38 -12.83
CA THR A 299 -7.18 -0.87 -12.48
C THR A 299 -8.31 -0.30 -13.35
N GLN A 300 -8.02 0.46 -14.40
CA GLN A 300 -9.05 1.00 -15.30
C GLN A 300 -9.89 -0.11 -15.96
N SER A 301 -9.28 -1.25 -16.26
CA SER A 301 -10.00 -2.45 -16.71
C SER A 301 -10.87 -3.03 -15.60
N LEU A 302 -10.39 -3.01 -14.34
CA LEU A 302 -11.15 -3.41 -13.17
C LEU A 302 -12.36 -2.49 -12.92
N GLU A 303 -12.24 -1.18 -13.13
CA GLU A 303 -13.37 -0.25 -13.03
C GLU A 303 -14.45 -0.59 -14.05
N LYS A 304 -14.06 -0.85 -15.30
CA LYS A 304 -15.01 -1.28 -16.36
C LYS A 304 -15.67 -2.60 -16.00
N MET A 305 -14.87 -3.57 -15.54
CA MET A 305 -15.38 -4.88 -15.11
C MET A 305 -16.29 -4.74 -13.89
N SER A 306 -15.90 -3.95 -12.90
CA SER A 306 -16.73 -3.70 -11.70
C SER A 306 -18.06 -3.05 -12.05
N ARG A 307 -18.10 -2.09 -12.99
CA ARG A 307 -19.36 -1.52 -13.49
C ARG A 307 -20.24 -2.58 -14.18
N LEU A 308 -19.63 -3.48 -14.94
CA LEU A 308 -20.35 -4.59 -15.57
C LEU A 308 -20.90 -5.56 -14.52
N ILE A 309 -20.09 -5.96 -13.56
CA ILE A 309 -20.51 -6.81 -12.43
C ILE A 309 -21.66 -6.13 -11.66
N THR A 310 -21.54 -4.84 -11.37
CA THR A 310 -22.60 -4.07 -10.69
C THR A 310 -23.92 -4.11 -11.49
N ARG A 311 -23.85 -4.00 -12.82
CA ARG A 311 -25.04 -4.12 -13.68
C ARG A 311 -25.66 -5.52 -13.61
N HIS A 312 -24.84 -6.58 -13.64
CA HIS A 312 -25.32 -7.96 -13.51
C HIS A 312 -25.97 -8.20 -12.15
N VAL A 313 -25.31 -7.75 -11.07
CA VAL A 313 -25.87 -7.89 -9.72
C VAL A 313 -27.21 -7.17 -9.61
N ASN A 314 -27.32 -5.93 -10.10
CA ASN A 314 -28.59 -5.18 -10.10
C ASN A 314 -29.69 -5.89 -10.90
N LEU A 315 -29.33 -6.47 -12.05
CA LEU A 315 -30.30 -7.24 -12.87
C LEU A 315 -30.77 -8.50 -12.13
N ILE A 316 -29.82 -9.24 -11.54
CA ILE A 316 -30.14 -10.45 -10.76
C ILE A 316 -31.05 -10.10 -9.57
N GLU A 317 -30.73 -9.02 -8.82
CA GLU A 317 -31.58 -8.51 -7.74
C GLU A 317 -33.00 -8.20 -8.23
N SER A 318 -33.14 -7.49 -9.36
CA SER A 318 -34.45 -7.14 -9.93
C SER A 318 -35.23 -8.36 -10.40
N LEU A 319 -34.57 -9.34 -11.03
CA LEU A 319 -35.21 -10.58 -11.43
C LEU A 319 -35.63 -11.43 -10.23
N TYR A 320 -34.83 -11.44 -9.17
CA TYR A 320 -35.15 -12.14 -7.96
C TYR A 320 -36.33 -11.50 -7.23
N ASP A 321 -36.45 -10.16 -7.20
CA ASP A 321 -37.61 -9.44 -6.66
C ASP A 321 -38.91 -9.85 -7.39
N ILE A 322 -38.86 -9.99 -8.74
CA ILE A 322 -40.00 -10.46 -9.53
C ILE A 322 -40.32 -11.92 -9.21
N PHE A 323 -39.29 -12.76 -9.08
CA PHE A 323 -39.44 -14.16 -8.71
C PHE A 323 -40.09 -14.32 -7.34
N GLU A 324 -39.70 -13.53 -6.32
CA GLU A 324 -40.26 -13.54 -5.00
C GLU A 324 -41.78 -13.15 -4.99
N GLN A 325 -42.18 -12.28 -5.92
CA GLN A 325 -43.57 -11.85 -6.09
C GLN A 325 -44.42 -12.83 -6.92
N SER A 326 -43.78 -13.82 -7.57
CA SER A 326 -44.49 -14.80 -8.41
C SER A 326 -45.20 -15.87 -7.57
N GLU A 327 -46.19 -16.54 -8.20
CA GLU A 327 -46.91 -17.69 -7.60
C GLU A 327 -45.98 -18.92 -7.58
N LYS A 328 -45.17 -19.05 -6.52
CA LYS A 328 -44.18 -20.17 -6.36
C LYS A 328 -44.83 -21.55 -6.42
N SER A 329 -46.13 -21.65 -6.06
CA SER A 329 -46.87 -22.92 -6.12
C SER A 329 -46.98 -23.55 -7.52
N LYS A 330 -46.75 -22.74 -8.58
CA LYS A 330 -46.76 -23.19 -9.97
C LYS A 330 -45.38 -23.60 -10.51
N LEU A 331 -44.32 -23.42 -9.71
CA LEU A 331 -42.94 -23.72 -10.08
C LEU A 331 -42.47 -25.05 -9.47
N ASN A 332 -41.57 -25.72 -10.16
CA ASN A 332 -40.89 -26.89 -9.64
C ASN A 332 -40.05 -26.53 -8.42
N LYS A 333 -40.13 -27.26 -7.33
CA LYS A 333 -39.43 -27.05 -6.05
C LYS A 333 -37.90 -26.99 -6.30
N ASP A 334 -37.35 -27.90 -7.10
CA ASP A 334 -35.91 -27.92 -7.36
C ASP A 334 -35.40 -26.63 -8.05
N LYS A 335 -36.23 -26.01 -8.91
CA LYS A 335 -35.92 -24.72 -9.55
C LYS A 335 -35.98 -23.57 -8.56
N ILE A 336 -36.94 -23.60 -7.64
CA ILE A 336 -37.03 -22.60 -6.56
C ILE A 336 -35.77 -22.65 -5.68
N ASP A 337 -35.41 -23.85 -5.23
CA ASP A 337 -34.24 -24.06 -4.36
C ASP A 337 -32.93 -23.65 -5.09
N TYR A 338 -32.81 -23.98 -6.38
CA TYR A 338 -31.66 -23.57 -7.21
C TYR A 338 -31.56 -22.03 -7.33
N ILE A 339 -32.64 -21.34 -7.70
CA ILE A 339 -32.65 -19.88 -7.87
C ILE A 339 -32.33 -19.18 -6.55
N THR A 340 -32.91 -19.62 -5.44
CA THR A 340 -32.69 -19.05 -4.11
C THR A 340 -31.23 -19.24 -3.68
N LYS A 341 -30.67 -20.42 -3.90
CA LYS A 341 -29.27 -20.74 -3.59
C LYS A 341 -28.31 -19.89 -4.41
N GLU A 342 -28.52 -19.81 -5.73
CA GLU A 342 -27.67 -19.03 -6.62
C GLU A 342 -27.75 -17.52 -6.32
N HIS A 343 -28.93 -16.99 -6.02
CA HIS A 343 -29.08 -15.61 -5.58
C HIS A 343 -28.27 -15.33 -4.31
N SER A 344 -28.37 -16.19 -3.31
CA SER A 344 -27.59 -16.05 -2.08
C SER A 344 -26.08 -16.07 -2.32
N ILE A 345 -25.61 -16.93 -3.23
CA ILE A 345 -24.19 -17.00 -3.59
C ILE A 345 -23.75 -15.76 -4.35
N LEU A 346 -24.43 -15.43 -5.45
CA LEU A 346 -23.99 -14.42 -6.42
C LEU A 346 -24.21 -12.99 -5.91
N VAL A 347 -25.30 -12.77 -5.17
CA VAL A 347 -25.69 -11.43 -4.70
C VAL A 347 -25.30 -11.22 -3.24
N GLU A 348 -25.74 -12.07 -2.32
CA GLU A 348 -25.49 -11.82 -0.89
C GLU A 348 -24.03 -12.03 -0.51
N LYS A 349 -23.39 -13.13 -0.95
CA LYS A 349 -22.03 -13.47 -0.58
C LYS A 349 -20.95 -12.81 -1.45
N HIS A 350 -21.21 -12.65 -2.76
CA HIS A 350 -20.20 -12.18 -3.73
C HIS A 350 -20.60 -10.91 -4.50
N GLY A 351 -21.76 -10.33 -4.22
CA GLY A 351 -22.30 -9.20 -4.98
C GLY A 351 -21.84 -7.82 -4.46
N ALA A 352 -20.63 -7.69 -3.92
CA ALA A 352 -20.07 -6.41 -3.54
C ALA A 352 -19.91 -5.48 -4.75
N LYS A 353 -20.37 -4.24 -4.62
CA LYS A 353 -20.28 -3.21 -5.67
C LYS A 353 -19.24 -2.17 -5.27
N ILE A 354 -18.47 -1.68 -6.24
CA ILE A 354 -17.67 -0.49 -6.04
C ILE A 354 -18.57 0.72 -6.33
N LEU A 355 -18.90 1.48 -5.27
CA LEU A 355 -19.77 2.64 -5.39
C LEU A 355 -19.02 3.83 -5.95
N LYS A 356 -17.80 4.06 -5.45
CA LYS A 356 -16.96 5.18 -5.87
C LYS A 356 -15.49 4.83 -5.74
N ILE A 357 -14.65 5.32 -6.68
CA ILE A 357 -13.19 5.32 -6.58
C ILE A 357 -12.72 6.76 -6.59
N ASN A 358 -12.13 7.18 -5.50
CA ASN A 358 -11.57 8.49 -5.25
C ASN A 358 -10.05 8.40 -5.39
N ARG A 359 -9.43 9.21 -6.27
CA ARG A 359 -7.99 9.17 -6.51
C ARG A 359 -7.33 10.45 -6.04
N ILE A 360 -6.30 10.31 -5.23
CA ILE A 360 -5.45 11.39 -4.75
C ILE A 360 -4.05 11.11 -5.28
N THR A 361 -3.69 11.82 -6.34
CA THR A 361 -2.47 11.55 -7.11
C THR A 361 -1.40 12.59 -6.81
N ARG A 362 -0.19 12.11 -6.54
CA ARG A 362 1.01 12.94 -6.38
C ARG A 362 1.32 13.69 -7.67
N ILE A 363 1.84 14.90 -7.55
CA ILE A 363 2.36 15.66 -8.67
C ILE A 363 3.86 15.41 -8.78
N ASN A 364 4.33 15.08 -9.98
CA ASN A 364 5.76 14.99 -10.26
C ASN A 364 6.45 16.36 -10.12
N PRO A 365 7.72 16.40 -9.73
CA PRO A 365 8.52 17.63 -9.82
C PRO A 365 8.63 18.11 -11.27
N GLU A 366 8.95 19.38 -11.45
CA GLU A 366 9.12 19.98 -12.80
C GLU A 366 10.19 19.26 -13.62
N MET A 367 11.24 18.74 -12.96
CA MET A 367 12.31 17.95 -13.58
C MET A 367 12.35 16.55 -12.94
N PRO A 368 11.52 15.61 -13.41
CA PRO A 368 11.51 14.26 -12.85
C PRO A 368 12.79 13.49 -13.22
N TYR A 369 13.26 12.64 -12.30
CA TYR A 369 14.46 11.82 -12.46
C TYR A 369 14.23 10.38 -11.96
N PRO A 370 15.00 9.40 -12.48
CA PRO A 370 14.71 7.97 -12.29
C PRO A 370 14.75 7.49 -10.84
N LEU A 371 15.61 8.09 -10.00
CA LEU A 371 15.82 7.70 -8.61
C LEU A 371 15.04 8.55 -7.60
N GLN A 372 14.02 9.32 -8.03
CA GLN A 372 13.23 10.17 -7.12
C GLN A 372 12.59 9.40 -5.95
N ASN A 373 12.34 8.11 -6.12
CA ASN A 373 11.81 7.23 -5.07
C ASN A 373 12.86 6.76 -4.05
N ALA A 374 14.12 7.14 -4.22
CA ALA A 374 15.22 6.90 -3.28
C ALA A 374 15.68 8.19 -2.56
N ASP A 375 14.99 9.30 -2.78
CA ASP A 375 15.29 10.55 -2.10
C ASP A 375 14.62 10.61 -0.72
N PHE A 376 15.37 10.25 0.31
CA PHE A 376 14.95 10.33 1.71
C PHE A 376 15.41 11.61 2.42
N SER A 377 15.82 12.65 1.66
CA SER A 377 16.19 13.93 2.28
C SER A 377 15.01 14.55 3.04
N ILE A 378 15.34 15.25 4.14
CA ILE A 378 14.34 15.86 5.02
C ILE A 378 13.44 16.86 4.27
N ASP A 379 14.01 17.59 3.32
CA ASP A 379 13.28 18.57 2.50
C ASP A 379 12.28 17.90 1.58
N THR A 380 12.67 16.81 0.89
CA THR A 380 11.79 16.04 0.01
C THR A 380 10.67 15.35 0.81
N ILE A 381 11.00 14.73 1.93
CA ILE A 381 9.98 14.07 2.78
C ILE A 381 8.95 15.08 3.29
N LYS A 382 9.38 16.23 3.83
CA LYS A 382 8.46 17.29 4.28
C LYS A 382 7.60 17.86 3.15
N GLU A 383 8.18 18.05 1.96
CA GLU A 383 7.43 18.53 0.80
C GLU A 383 6.38 17.52 0.34
N LEU A 384 6.71 16.23 0.29
CA LEU A 384 5.77 15.16 -0.06
C LEU A 384 4.61 15.08 0.95
N ILE A 385 4.89 15.16 2.25
CA ILE A 385 3.86 15.18 3.30
C ILE A 385 2.94 16.41 3.09
N LYS A 386 3.52 17.59 2.90
CA LYS A 386 2.75 18.82 2.66
C LYS A 386 1.90 18.74 1.39
N GLN A 387 2.46 18.22 0.30
CA GLN A 387 1.74 18.03 -0.95
C GLN A 387 0.54 17.07 -0.77
N GLY A 388 0.76 15.94 -0.07
CA GLY A 388 -0.27 14.96 0.20
C GLY A 388 -1.42 15.54 1.00
N GLU A 389 -1.11 16.27 2.06
CA GLU A 389 -2.10 16.91 2.92
C GLU A 389 -2.92 17.96 2.16
N SER A 390 -2.27 18.85 1.40
CA SER A 390 -2.95 19.86 0.58
C SER A 390 -3.87 19.23 -0.46
N LYS A 391 -3.37 18.23 -1.20
CA LYS A 391 -4.16 17.54 -2.24
C LYS A 391 -5.39 16.84 -1.68
N ALA A 392 -5.25 16.19 -0.53
CA ALA A 392 -6.37 15.52 0.10
C ALA A 392 -7.38 16.51 0.66
N LEU A 393 -6.95 17.60 1.29
CA LEU A 393 -7.85 18.65 1.77
C LEU A 393 -8.62 19.33 0.63
N ASP A 394 -7.96 19.58 -0.52
CA ASP A 394 -8.62 20.12 -1.70
C ASP A 394 -9.65 19.15 -2.28
N TYR A 395 -9.36 17.87 -2.26
CA TYR A 395 -10.29 16.82 -2.70
C TYR A 395 -11.51 16.70 -1.78
N LEU A 396 -11.35 16.98 -0.47
CA LEU A 396 -12.39 16.82 0.57
C LEU A 396 -13.24 18.09 0.80
N LYS A 397 -13.00 19.16 0.06
CA LYS A 397 -13.88 20.35 0.01
C LYS A 397 -15.17 20.03 -0.73
#